data_adbbb6dec33b762e6e13d3ccb48defcc
#
_entry.id   adbbb6dec33b762e6e13d3ccb48defcc
#
_cell.length_a   1.000
_cell.length_b   1.000
_cell.length_c   1.000
_cell.angle_alpha   90.00
_cell.angle_beta   90.00
_cell.angle_gamma   90.00
#
_symmetry.space_group_name_H-M   'P 1'
#
loop_
_entity.id
_entity.type
_entity.pdbx_description
1 polymer ?
#
loop_
_entity_poly.entity_id
_entity_poly.type
_entity_poly.pdbx_seq_one_letter_code
_entity_poly.pdbx_strand_id
1 'polypeptide(L)'
;MAGAFGVIGTTSSAGLLTSCSGGEKSKNGNVALKEPGSYYIPELSDKAADGKELKAGVIGCGGRGSGATFNFLNAANGVTIVALGDVFQERVDSLAEKLKTEKNIDIPTDKRFVGLDAYKQVIDSGVDVIIDATPPFFRPEHFKYAVEKGKHCFLEKPICVDPVGYRTIIAAAKQAQAKNLCVVTGTQRHHQRSYVESYKKIMEGAIGEITGGVVYWNQGMLWYRERQPGWSDFEYMIRDWVNWKWLSGDHIVEQHV
;
A
#
# COMPACT_ATOMS: atom_id res chain seq x y z
N MET A 1 15.02 11.91 -0.26
CA MET A 1 14.94 11.07 -1.47
C MET A 1 13.60 11.33 -2.13
N ALA A 2 13.60 11.83 -3.36
CA ALA A 2 12.38 12.17 -4.08
C ALA A 2 11.84 10.90 -4.76
N GLY A 3 10.77 10.35 -4.23
CA GLY A 3 9.97 9.34 -4.91
C GLY A 3 9.08 10.03 -5.93
N ALA A 4 9.37 9.86 -7.22
CA ALA A 4 8.58 10.44 -8.29
C ALA A 4 7.25 9.72 -8.41
N PHE A 5 6.16 10.40 -8.09
CA PHE A 5 4.81 10.03 -8.51
C PHE A 5 4.67 10.35 -10.01
N GLY A 6 4.51 9.33 -10.84
CA GLY A 6 4.12 9.53 -12.23
C GLY A 6 2.69 10.07 -12.31
N VAL A 7 2.56 11.35 -12.62
CA VAL A 7 1.27 11.97 -12.97
C VAL A 7 0.93 11.53 -14.39
N ILE A 8 -0.18 10.82 -14.57
CA ILE A 8 -0.77 10.59 -15.88
C ILE A 8 -1.44 11.90 -16.31
N GLY A 9 -0.70 12.71 -17.04
CA GLY A 9 -1.24 13.88 -17.74
C GLY A 9 -1.86 13.44 -19.07
N THR A 10 -3.17 13.53 -19.18
CA THR A 10 -3.86 13.44 -20.47
C THR A 10 -3.71 14.77 -21.21
N THR A 11 -2.81 14.84 -22.16
CA THR A 11 -2.87 15.86 -23.21
C THR A 11 -3.31 15.19 -24.51
N SER A 12 -4.53 15.46 -24.92
CA SER A 12 -5.02 15.17 -26.25
C SER A 12 -4.31 16.10 -27.24
N SER A 13 -3.46 15.53 -28.08
CA SER A 13 -3.06 16.18 -29.33
C SER A 13 -3.04 15.14 -30.44
N ALA A 14 -3.91 15.36 -31.41
CA ALA A 14 -3.88 14.66 -32.69
C ALA A 14 -2.54 14.93 -33.35
N GLY A 15 -1.74 13.90 -33.56
CA GLY A 15 -0.45 13.95 -34.23
C GLY A 15 -0.31 12.78 -35.17
N LEU A 16 -0.22 13.11 -36.44
CA LEU A 16 -0.02 12.29 -37.62
C LEU A 16 0.89 11.07 -37.42
N LEU A 17 0.48 9.99 -38.08
CA LEU A 17 1.29 8.84 -38.41
C LEU A 17 2.59 9.29 -39.09
N THR A 18 3.71 9.23 -38.42
CA THR A 18 5.04 9.22 -39.00
C THR A 18 5.67 7.85 -38.81
N SER A 19 5.91 7.27 -39.97
CA SER A 19 6.61 6.02 -40.24
C SER A 19 7.96 5.89 -39.52
N CYS A 20 8.20 4.69 -39.04
CA CYS A 20 9.48 4.01 -38.81
C CYS A 20 10.76 4.87 -38.90
N SER A 21 11.25 5.31 -37.73
CA SER A 21 12.68 5.57 -37.57
C SER A 21 13.29 4.41 -36.81
N GLY A 22 14.30 3.76 -37.42
CA GLY A 22 14.92 2.56 -36.89
C GLY A 22 15.52 2.76 -35.50
N GLY A 23 14.99 2.05 -34.50
CA GLY A 23 15.63 1.92 -33.22
C GLY A 23 16.94 1.14 -33.36
N GLU A 24 17.96 1.57 -32.65
CA GLU A 24 19.24 0.86 -32.59
C GLU A 24 19.03 -0.56 -32.09
N LYS A 25 19.47 -1.53 -32.85
CA LYS A 25 19.46 -2.94 -32.44
C LYS A 25 20.44 -3.11 -31.30
N SER A 26 19.97 -3.62 -30.16
CA SER A 26 20.81 -4.11 -29.08
C SER A 26 21.82 -5.13 -29.65
N LYS A 27 23.01 -5.20 -29.09
CA LYS A 27 24.08 -6.14 -29.51
C LYS A 27 23.65 -7.61 -29.52
N ASN A 28 22.50 -7.93 -28.90
CA ASN A 28 21.91 -9.27 -28.88
C ASN A 28 20.73 -9.46 -29.85
N GLY A 29 20.50 -8.52 -30.77
CA GLY A 29 19.40 -8.59 -31.74
C GLY A 29 18.01 -8.26 -31.19
N ASN A 30 17.88 -7.98 -29.90
CA ASN A 30 16.61 -7.58 -29.28
C ASN A 30 16.36 -6.07 -29.51
N VAL A 31 15.11 -5.74 -29.82
CA VAL A 31 14.66 -4.34 -29.90
C VAL A 31 13.98 -3.99 -28.60
N ALA A 32 14.48 -2.98 -27.90
CA ALA A 32 13.84 -2.52 -26.67
C ALA A 32 12.43 -2.01 -26.97
N LEU A 33 11.45 -2.36 -26.12
CA LEU A 33 10.05 -1.95 -26.27
C LEU A 33 9.85 -0.45 -26.03
N LYS A 34 10.69 0.12 -25.19
CA LYS A 34 10.72 1.57 -24.88
C LYS A 34 12.16 2.01 -24.68
N GLU A 35 12.42 3.29 -24.92
CA GLU A 35 13.71 3.89 -24.64
C GLU A 35 14.12 3.73 -23.18
N PRO A 36 15.38 3.35 -22.90
CA PRO A 36 15.88 3.28 -21.54
C PRO A 36 15.64 4.59 -20.77
N GLY A 37 15.12 4.48 -19.56
CA GLY A 37 14.75 5.64 -18.73
C GLY A 37 13.34 6.21 -18.99
N SER A 38 12.62 5.76 -20.02
CA SER A 38 11.23 6.17 -20.26
C SER A 38 10.21 5.39 -19.39
N TYR A 39 10.66 4.44 -18.59
CA TYR A 39 9.86 3.65 -17.70
C TYR A 39 10.56 3.49 -16.34
N TYR A 40 9.75 3.41 -15.29
CA TYR A 40 10.27 3.30 -13.93
C TYR A 40 10.55 1.84 -13.56
N ILE A 41 11.74 1.59 -13.08
CA ILE A 41 12.13 0.34 -12.42
C ILE A 41 12.55 0.70 -11.00
N PRO A 42 11.87 0.19 -9.96
CA PRO A 42 12.25 0.46 -8.58
C PRO A 42 13.62 -0.19 -8.26
N GLU A 43 14.44 0.52 -7.50
CA GLU A 43 15.59 -0.08 -6.85
C GLU A 43 15.10 -0.99 -5.72
N LEU A 44 15.62 -2.22 -5.71
CA LEU A 44 15.27 -3.23 -4.72
C LEU A 44 16.44 -3.42 -3.75
N SER A 45 16.54 -2.52 -2.80
CA SER A 45 17.47 -2.67 -1.67
C SER A 45 16.91 -3.68 -0.68
N ASP A 46 17.79 -4.49 -0.06
CA ASP A 46 17.39 -5.42 1.00
C ASP A 46 17.00 -4.67 2.29
N LYS A 47 17.65 -3.54 2.53
CA LYS A 47 17.29 -2.59 3.59
C LYS A 47 17.38 -1.16 3.07
N ALA A 48 16.56 -0.27 3.63
CA ALA A 48 16.72 1.15 3.43
C ALA A 48 18.05 1.64 4.04
N ALA A 49 18.60 2.70 3.44
CA ALA A 49 19.77 3.36 4.00
C ALA A 49 19.47 3.91 5.40
N ASP A 50 20.51 3.93 6.25
CA ASP A 50 20.40 4.52 7.58
C ASP A 50 20.00 6.00 7.49
N GLY A 51 19.09 6.40 8.38
CA GLY A 51 18.53 7.74 8.42
C GLY A 51 18.14 8.15 9.84
N LYS A 52 17.26 9.12 9.93
CA LYS A 52 16.66 9.52 11.21
C LYS A 52 15.83 8.38 11.78
N GLU A 53 15.80 8.29 13.08
CA GLU A 53 14.87 7.43 13.79
C GLU A 53 13.41 7.75 13.37
N LEU A 54 12.63 6.73 13.03
CA LEU A 54 11.23 6.86 12.61
C LEU A 54 10.32 6.09 13.56
N LYS A 55 9.28 6.76 14.03
CA LYS A 55 8.24 6.21 14.89
C LYS A 55 7.00 5.93 14.06
N ALA A 56 6.59 4.67 13.99
CA ALA A 56 5.38 4.30 13.28
C ALA A 56 4.20 4.01 14.21
N GLY A 57 3.00 4.31 13.71
CA GLY A 57 1.73 3.87 14.27
C GLY A 57 1.02 2.91 13.32
N VAL A 58 0.39 1.90 13.87
CA VAL A 58 -0.33 0.88 13.10
C VAL A 58 -1.83 1.07 13.27
N ILE A 59 -2.55 1.13 12.15
CA ILE A 59 -4.00 1.23 12.10
C ILE A 59 -4.52 -0.01 11.38
N GLY A 60 -5.29 -0.85 12.09
CA GLY A 60 -5.67 -2.18 11.63
C GLY A 60 -4.63 -3.23 12.01
N CYS A 61 -4.76 -3.79 13.22
CA CYS A 61 -3.83 -4.72 13.84
C CYS A 61 -4.09 -6.21 13.49
N GLY A 62 -4.92 -6.47 12.47
CA GLY A 62 -5.20 -7.81 11.97
C GLY A 62 -3.99 -8.49 11.32
N GLY A 63 -4.21 -9.64 10.66
CA GLY A 63 -3.12 -10.43 10.07
C GLY A 63 -2.25 -9.64 9.09
N ARG A 64 -2.85 -8.84 8.20
CA ARG A 64 -2.08 -8.03 7.24
C ARG A 64 -1.35 -6.87 7.92
N GLY A 65 -2.01 -6.17 8.87
CA GLY A 65 -1.37 -5.10 9.64
C GLY A 65 -0.20 -5.59 10.47
N SER A 66 -0.35 -6.74 11.13
CA SER A 66 0.76 -7.40 11.82
C SER A 66 1.92 -7.70 10.87
N GLY A 67 1.65 -8.33 9.71
CA GLY A 67 2.68 -8.61 8.71
C GLY A 67 3.40 -7.35 8.22
N ALA A 68 2.65 -6.28 7.89
CA ALA A 68 3.23 -5.01 7.46
C ALA A 68 4.09 -4.36 8.54
N THR A 69 3.68 -4.48 9.81
CA THR A 69 4.45 -4.02 10.97
C THR A 69 5.83 -4.69 11.05
N PHE A 70 5.88 -6.01 10.95
CA PHE A 70 7.16 -6.74 10.98
C PHE A 70 8.00 -6.47 9.75
N ASN A 71 7.40 -6.33 8.57
CA ASN A 71 8.11 -5.92 7.36
C ASN A 71 8.74 -4.53 7.52
N PHE A 72 8.02 -3.58 8.09
CA PHE A 72 8.54 -2.24 8.37
C PHE A 72 9.74 -2.29 9.32
N LEU A 73 9.64 -3.04 10.42
CA LEU A 73 10.75 -3.21 11.38
C LEU A 73 11.98 -3.90 10.79
N ASN A 74 11.79 -4.71 9.75
CA ASN A 74 12.89 -5.40 9.07
C ASN A 74 13.49 -4.59 7.90
N ALA A 75 12.78 -3.56 7.41
CA ALA A 75 13.16 -2.81 6.21
C ALA A 75 14.25 -1.78 6.45
N ALA A 76 14.46 -1.32 7.68
CA ALA A 76 15.45 -0.29 8.02
C ALA A 76 15.95 -0.46 9.46
N ASN A 77 17.09 0.15 9.75
CA ASN A 77 17.51 0.40 11.11
C ASN A 77 16.88 1.70 11.64
N GLY A 78 16.79 1.85 12.95
CA GLY A 78 16.26 3.09 13.56
C GLY A 78 14.76 3.30 13.34
N VAL A 79 13.99 2.23 13.11
CA VAL A 79 12.52 2.29 13.02
C VAL A 79 11.89 1.57 14.20
N THR A 80 10.79 2.11 14.73
CA THR A 80 10.08 1.50 15.86
C THR A 80 8.57 1.72 15.74
N ILE A 81 7.80 0.89 16.46
CA ILE A 81 6.35 1.05 16.61
C ILE A 81 6.06 1.67 17.96
N VAL A 82 5.24 2.70 17.98
CA VAL A 82 4.93 3.44 19.22
C VAL A 82 3.44 3.53 19.55
N ALA A 83 2.56 3.17 18.62
CA ALA A 83 1.12 3.21 18.82
C ALA A 83 0.40 2.17 17.96
N LEU A 84 -0.70 1.61 18.49
CA LEU A 84 -1.55 0.64 17.83
C LEU A 84 -3.01 1.08 17.87
N GLY A 85 -3.76 0.86 16.79
CA GLY A 85 -5.18 1.13 16.71
C GLY A 85 -5.93 0.08 15.89
N ASP A 86 -7.04 -0.39 16.41
CA ASP A 86 -7.99 -1.28 15.72
C ASP A 86 -9.39 -1.06 16.30
N VAL A 87 -10.42 -1.52 15.61
CA VAL A 87 -11.79 -1.52 16.18
C VAL A 87 -11.97 -2.61 17.23
N PHE A 88 -11.08 -3.61 17.27
CA PHE A 88 -11.17 -4.77 18.14
C PHE A 88 -9.99 -4.84 19.11
N GLN A 89 -10.30 -4.86 20.41
CA GLN A 89 -9.31 -4.93 21.50
C GLN A 89 -8.35 -6.12 21.33
N GLU A 90 -8.89 -7.30 21.03
CA GLU A 90 -8.11 -8.53 20.92
C GLU A 90 -7.05 -8.47 19.78
N ARG A 91 -7.30 -7.68 18.74
CA ARG A 91 -6.31 -7.48 17.67
C ARG A 91 -5.17 -6.58 18.11
N VAL A 92 -5.50 -5.51 18.83
CA VAL A 92 -4.50 -4.60 19.40
C VAL A 92 -3.60 -5.35 20.36
N ASP A 93 -4.20 -6.12 21.29
CA ASP A 93 -3.46 -6.87 22.31
C ASP A 93 -2.60 -7.97 21.68
N SER A 94 -3.13 -8.69 20.68
CA SER A 94 -2.37 -9.71 19.96
C SER A 94 -1.14 -9.15 19.27
N LEU A 95 -1.24 -7.99 18.63
CA LEU A 95 -0.09 -7.36 17.97
C LEU A 95 0.90 -6.80 19.00
N ALA A 96 0.41 -6.19 20.08
CA ALA A 96 1.25 -5.69 21.18
C ALA A 96 2.08 -6.82 21.82
N GLU A 97 1.46 -7.98 22.06
CA GLU A 97 2.17 -9.14 22.60
C GLU A 97 3.22 -9.69 21.64
N LYS A 98 2.92 -9.79 20.35
CA LYS A 98 3.92 -10.19 19.34
C LYS A 98 5.10 -9.23 19.25
N LEU A 99 4.85 -7.92 19.29
CA LEU A 99 5.92 -6.91 19.29
C LEU A 99 6.81 -7.05 20.52
N LYS A 100 6.22 -7.31 21.66
CA LYS A 100 6.95 -7.51 22.92
C LYS A 100 7.80 -8.78 22.88
N THR A 101 7.23 -9.89 22.43
CA THR A 101 7.90 -11.21 22.46
C THR A 101 8.93 -11.38 21.35
N GLU A 102 8.64 -10.89 20.13
CA GLU A 102 9.48 -11.13 18.95
C GLU A 102 10.46 -10.00 18.65
N LYS A 103 10.18 -8.78 19.10
CA LYS A 103 10.99 -7.58 18.80
C LYS A 103 11.45 -6.83 20.03
N ASN A 104 11.03 -7.25 21.23
CA ASN A 104 11.28 -6.55 22.49
C ASN A 104 10.79 -5.08 22.46
N ILE A 105 9.66 -4.84 21.77
CA ILE A 105 8.99 -3.54 21.69
C ILE A 105 7.74 -3.62 22.56
N ASP A 106 7.76 -2.93 23.69
CA ASP A 106 6.59 -2.86 24.58
C ASP A 106 5.77 -1.61 24.28
N ILE A 107 4.56 -1.78 23.80
CA ILE A 107 3.64 -0.68 23.53
C ILE A 107 2.87 -0.38 24.83
N PRO A 108 2.98 0.83 25.40
CA PRO A 108 2.25 1.21 26.60
C PRO A 108 0.72 1.14 26.39
N THR A 109 -0.02 0.86 27.44
CA THR A 109 -1.49 0.70 27.36
C THR A 109 -2.18 1.98 26.88
N ASP A 110 -1.68 3.16 27.23
CA ASP A 110 -2.17 4.46 26.79
C ASP A 110 -1.84 4.76 25.31
N LYS A 111 -1.12 3.88 24.63
CA LYS A 111 -0.81 3.91 23.20
C LYS A 111 -1.48 2.78 22.42
N ARG A 112 -2.44 2.09 23.05
CA ARG A 112 -3.26 1.04 22.46
C ARG A 112 -4.69 1.54 22.36
N PHE A 113 -5.10 1.92 21.17
CA PHE A 113 -6.37 2.60 20.92
C PHE A 113 -7.39 1.65 20.30
N VAL A 114 -8.65 1.71 20.75
CA VAL A 114 -9.71 0.81 20.28
C VAL A 114 -10.93 1.62 19.85
N GLY A 115 -11.56 1.20 18.77
CA GLY A 115 -12.77 1.80 18.21
C GLY A 115 -12.56 2.45 16.85
N LEU A 116 -13.63 3.00 16.29
CA LEU A 116 -13.60 3.60 14.96
C LEU A 116 -12.73 4.85 14.86
N ASP A 117 -12.59 5.61 15.94
CA ASP A 117 -11.74 6.79 16.02
C ASP A 117 -10.29 6.49 16.46
N ALA A 118 -9.93 5.23 16.66
CA ALA A 118 -8.58 4.83 17.06
C ALA A 118 -7.50 5.35 16.10
N TYR A 119 -7.81 5.47 14.81
CA TYR A 119 -6.89 6.02 13.82
C TYR A 119 -6.44 7.45 14.13
N LYS A 120 -7.35 8.32 14.63
CA LYS A 120 -7.01 9.69 15.02
C LYS A 120 -6.02 9.68 16.18
N GLN A 121 -6.29 8.86 17.18
CA GLN A 121 -5.46 8.73 18.37
C GLN A 121 -4.06 8.20 18.03
N VAL A 122 -3.96 7.22 17.12
CA VAL A 122 -2.68 6.73 16.60
C VAL A 122 -1.93 7.86 15.88
N ILE A 123 -2.59 8.58 14.96
CA ILE A 123 -1.97 9.66 14.19
C ILE A 123 -1.50 10.81 15.09
N ASP A 124 -2.28 11.14 16.12
CA ASP A 124 -1.97 12.23 17.06
C ASP A 124 -0.97 11.82 18.16
N SER A 125 -0.57 10.53 18.26
CA SER A 125 0.29 10.01 19.31
C SER A 125 1.79 10.32 19.17
N GLY A 126 2.17 11.15 18.20
CA GLY A 126 3.58 11.53 17.97
C GLY A 126 4.32 10.63 17.00
N VAL A 127 3.61 9.92 16.13
CA VAL A 127 4.17 9.11 15.04
C VAL A 127 4.70 9.97 13.91
N ASP A 128 5.68 9.48 13.17
CA ASP A 128 6.20 10.07 11.93
C ASP A 128 5.53 9.47 10.70
N VAL A 129 5.22 8.17 10.77
CA VAL A 129 4.62 7.41 9.69
C VAL A 129 3.47 6.55 10.20
N ILE A 130 2.43 6.36 9.38
CA ILE A 130 1.36 5.41 9.65
C ILE A 130 1.45 4.19 8.72
N ILE A 131 1.10 3.04 9.26
CA ILE A 131 0.86 1.79 8.52
C ILE A 131 -0.64 1.51 8.63
N ASP A 132 -1.38 1.76 7.55
CA ASP A 132 -2.82 1.54 7.51
C ASP A 132 -3.16 0.27 6.73
N ALA A 133 -3.64 -0.73 7.45
CA ALA A 133 -4.08 -2.03 6.94
C ALA A 133 -5.56 -2.34 7.28
N THR A 134 -6.36 -1.31 7.46
CA THR A 134 -7.81 -1.42 7.67
C THR A 134 -8.54 -1.89 6.40
N PRO A 135 -9.82 -2.28 6.47
CA PRO A 135 -10.63 -2.47 5.27
C PRO A 135 -10.63 -1.21 4.39
N PRO A 136 -10.60 -1.36 3.05
CA PRO A 136 -10.32 -0.23 2.15
C PRO A 136 -11.32 0.92 2.20
N PHE A 137 -12.54 0.68 2.66
CA PHE A 137 -13.54 1.74 2.86
C PHE A 137 -13.07 2.85 3.81
N PHE A 138 -12.30 2.52 4.84
CA PHE A 138 -11.86 3.48 5.85
C PHE A 138 -10.62 4.28 5.44
N ARG A 139 -9.80 3.78 4.52
CA ARG A 139 -8.50 4.36 4.15
C ARG A 139 -8.55 5.80 3.65
N PRO A 140 -9.54 6.23 2.84
CA PRO A 140 -9.61 7.60 2.38
C PRO A 140 -9.66 8.64 3.51
N GLU A 141 -10.45 8.37 4.55
CA GLU A 141 -10.57 9.27 5.70
C GLU A 141 -9.32 9.23 6.59
N HIS A 142 -8.76 8.02 6.83
CA HIS A 142 -7.53 7.86 7.57
C HIS A 142 -6.35 8.58 6.89
N PHE A 143 -6.22 8.40 5.59
CA PHE A 143 -5.17 9.04 4.80
C PHE A 143 -5.30 10.55 4.80
N LYS A 144 -6.50 11.08 4.57
CA LYS A 144 -6.77 12.52 4.63
C LYS A 144 -6.33 13.11 5.96
N TYR A 145 -6.74 12.50 7.07
CA TYR A 145 -6.38 12.95 8.41
C TYR A 145 -4.86 12.86 8.65
N ALA A 146 -4.20 11.79 8.24
CA ALA A 146 -2.75 11.64 8.36
C ALA A 146 -1.99 12.73 7.60
N VAL A 147 -2.43 13.05 6.37
CA VAL A 147 -1.83 14.12 5.55
C VAL A 147 -2.07 15.51 6.17
N GLU A 148 -3.26 15.77 6.72
CA GLU A 148 -3.55 17.00 7.46
C GLU A 148 -2.57 17.18 8.63
N LYS A 149 -2.27 16.09 9.35
CA LYS A 149 -1.32 16.05 10.47
C LYS A 149 0.15 15.93 10.05
N GLY A 150 0.45 15.93 8.76
CA GLY A 150 1.82 15.91 8.25
C GLY A 150 2.54 14.58 8.43
N LYS A 151 1.84 13.45 8.33
CA LYS A 151 2.42 12.11 8.51
C LYS A 151 2.73 11.45 7.17
N HIS A 152 3.85 10.73 7.12
CA HIS A 152 4.14 9.79 6.05
C HIS A 152 3.18 8.60 6.14
N CYS A 153 2.88 7.96 5.00
CA CYS A 153 1.87 6.91 4.97
C CYS A 153 2.31 5.68 4.17
N PHE A 154 2.15 4.51 4.75
CA PHE A 154 2.02 3.26 4.03
C PHE A 154 0.56 2.82 4.10
N LEU A 155 -0.09 2.69 2.94
CA LEU A 155 -1.50 2.30 2.83
C LEU A 155 -1.60 0.95 2.13
N GLU A 156 -2.28 -0.01 2.72
CA GLU A 156 -2.57 -1.26 2.01
C GLU A 156 -3.47 -1.04 0.78
N LYS A 157 -3.35 -1.92 -0.19
CA LYS A 157 -4.23 -1.95 -1.37
C LYS A 157 -5.60 -2.58 -1.01
N PRO A 158 -6.67 -2.23 -1.73
CA PRO A 158 -6.90 -1.02 -2.51
C PRO A 158 -7.04 0.20 -1.61
N ILE A 159 -6.75 1.37 -2.16
CA ILE A 159 -6.75 2.62 -1.37
C ILE A 159 -8.15 3.21 -1.14
N CYS A 160 -9.15 2.76 -1.87
CA CYS A 160 -10.56 3.16 -1.75
C CYS A 160 -11.45 2.12 -2.42
N VAL A 161 -12.77 2.25 -2.24
CA VAL A 161 -13.79 1.32 -2.77
C VAL A 161 -14.80 1.98 -3.71
N ASP A 162 -14.83 3.30 -3.75
CA ASP A 162 -15.85 4.05 -4.49
C ASP A 162 -15.30 5.40 -5.04
N PRO A 163 -16.06 6.07 -5.94
CA PRO A 163 -15.64 7.35 -6.51
C PRO A 163 -15.51 8.50 -5.50
N VAL A 164 -16.16 8.44 -4.35
CA VAL A 164 -16.02 9.46 -3.29
C VAL A 164 -14.69 9.29 -2.59
N GLY A 165 -14.37 8.07 -2.18
CA GLY A 165 -13.08 7.72 -1.62
C GLY A 165 -11.93 8.04 -2.58
N TYR A 166 -12.08 7.73 -3.87
CA TYR A 166 -11.09 8.09 -4.89
C TYR A 166 -10.81 9.60 -4.93
N ARG A 167 -11.85 10.42 -4.98
CA ARG A 167 -11.68 11.90 -4.98
C ARG A 167 -11.00 12.39 -3.70
N THR A 168 -11.33 11.80 -2.56
CA THR A 168 -10.70 12.11 -1.27
C THR A 168 -9.21 11.76 -1.30
N ILE A 169 -8.85 10.57 -1.79
CA ILE A 169 -7.46 10.13 -1.93
C ILE A 169 -6.67 11.07 -2.84
N ILE A 170 -7.20 11.42 -4.01
CA ILE A 170 -6.51 12.32 -4.95
C ILE A 170 -6.29 13.71 -4.34
N ALA A 171 -7.29 14.25 -3.65
CA ALA A 171 -7.16 15.54 -2.98
C ALA A 171 -6.09 15.52 -1.87
N ALA A 172 -6.10 14.47 -1.04
CA ALA A 172 -5.11 14.28 0.01
C ALA A 172 -3.71 14.02 -0.56
N ALA A 173 -3.57 13.26 -1.64
CA ALA A 173 -2.29 12.99 -2.29
C ALA A 173 -1.62 14.28 -2.83
N LYS A 174 -2.41 15.20 -3.40
CA LYS A 174 -1.90 16.52 -3.81
C LYS A 174 -1.40 17.34 -2.62
N GLN A 175 -2.09 17.28 -1.49
CA GLN A 175 -1.63 17.94 -0.26
C GLN A 175 -0.38 17.26 0.31
N ALA A 176 -0.29 15.93 0.28
CA ALA A 176 0.88 15.19 0.70
C ALA A 176 2.11 15.57 -0.13
N GLN A 177 1.95 15.68 -1.45
CA GLN A 177 3.01 16.13 -2.36
C GLN A 177 3.46 17.57 -2.02
N ALA A 178 2.53 18.48 -1.81
CA ALA A 178 2.84 19.87 -1.43
C ALA A 178 3.57 19.96 -0.08
N LYS A 179 3.33 19.01 0.82
CA LYS A 179 4.01 18.92 2.14
C LYS A 179 5.27 18.06 2.12
N ASN A 180 5.71 17.55 0.97
CA ASN A 180 6.83 16.60 0.83
C ASN A 180 6.67 15.34 1.69
N LEU A 181 5.45 14.83 1.84
CA LEU A 181 5.19 13.60 2.56
C LEU A 181 5.41 12.40 1.63
N CYS A 182 6.03 11.36 2.16
CA CYS A 182 6.18 10.08 1.49
C CYS A 182 4.88 9.27 1.65
N VAL A 183 4.31 8.81 0.55
CA VAL A 183 3.10 7.97 0.54
C VAL A 183 3.37 6.78 -0.37
N VAL A 184 3.20 5.58 0.17
CA VAL A 184 3.41 4.32 -0.54
C VAL A 184 2.17 3.45 -0.40
N THR A 185 1.79 2.77 -1.48
CA THR A 185 0.68 1.82 -1.48
C THR A 185 1.18 0.37 -1.53
N GLY A 186 0.44 -0.55 -0.90
CA GLY A 186 0.80 -1.95 -0.73
C GLY A 186 0.64 -2.81 -2.00
N THR A 187 0.94 -2.27 -3.19
CA THR A 187 0.95 -3.01 -4.47
C THR A 187 2.21 -3.87 -4.55
N GLN A 188 2.21 -4.99 -3.82
CA GLN A 188 3.39 -5.81 -3.53
C GLN A 188 4.17 -6.25 -4.79
N ARG A 189 3.50 -6.60 -5.90
CA ARG A 189 4.17 -7.10 -7.10
C ARG A 189 5.01 -6.06 -7.82
N HIS A 190 4.69 -4.78 -7.67
CA HIS A 190 5.51 -3.69 -8.20
C HIS A 190 6.89 -3.60 -7.51
N HIS A 191 7.04 -4.22 -6.35
CA HIS A 191 8.27 -4.21 -5.55
C HIS A 191 8.84 -5.61 -5.31
N GLN A 192 8.23 -6.64 -5.88
CA GLN A 192 8.70 -8.02 -5.76
C GLN A 192 9.84 -8.26 -6.75
N ARG A 193 11.02 -8.66 -6.27
CA ARG A 193 12.25 -8.81 -7.07
C ARG A 193 12.03 -9.61 -8.37
N SER A 194 11.37 -10.75 -8.31
CA SER A 194 11.11 -11.57 -9.50
C SER A 194 10.28 -10.85 -10.56
N TYR A 195 9.28 -10.06 -10.16
CA TYR A 195 8.48 -9.27 -11.08
C TYR A 195 9.26 -8.09 -11.67
N VAL A 196 10.02 -7.39 -10.85
CA VAL A 196 10.84 -6.25 -11.29
C VAL A 196 11.90 -6.70 -12.29
N GLU A 197 12.62 -7.79 -12.01
CA GLU A 197 13.64 -8.33 -12.92
C GLU A 197 13.01 -8.87 -14.22
N SER A 198 11.86 -9.55 -14.14
CA SER A 198 11.13 -10.00 -15.32
C SER A 198 10.65 -8.84 -16.19
N TYR A 199 10.08 -7.80 -15.56
CA TYR A 199 9.64 -6.59 -16.24
C TYR A 199 10.80 -5.91 -16.96
N LYS A 200 11.94 -5.76 -16.28
CA LYS A 200 13.16 -5.21 -16.86
C LYS A 200 13.59 -5.97 -18.12
N LYS A 201 13.64 -7.31 -18.06
CA LYS A 201 13.99 -8.14 -19.22
C LYS A 201 13.02 -7.98 -20.37
N ILE A 202 11.72 -7.91 -20.10
CA ILE A 202 10.68 -7.70 -21.12
C ILE A 202 10.90 -6.33 -21.79
N MET A 203 11.10 -5.28 -21.00
CA MET A 203 11.32 -3.93 -21.53
C MET A 203 12.60 -3.80 -22.34
N GLU A 204 13.64 -4.56 -22.01
CA GLU A 204 14.88 -4.69 -22.77
C GLU A 204 14.72 -5.53 -24.07
N GLY A 205 13.50 -5.99 -24.36
CA GLY A 205 13.20 -6.71 -25.62
C GLY A 205 13.51 -8.20 -25.60
N ALA A 206 13.69 -8.83 -24.43
CA ALA A 206 14.05 -10.25 -24.33
C ALA A 206 13.04 -11.21 -24.98
N ILE A 207 11.78 -10.82 -25.07
CA ILE A 207 10.71 -11.59 -25.73
C ILE A 207 10.25 -10.97 -27.06
N GLY A 208 10.93 -9.93 -27.55
CA GLY A 208 10.54 -9.19 -28.73
C GLY A 208 9.32 -8.28 -28.51
N GLU A 209 8.64 -7.93 -29.59
CA GLU A 209 7.46 -7.08 -29.56
C GLU A 209 6.27 -7.80 -28.89
N ILE A 210 5.60 -7.13 -27.97
CA ILE A 210 4.39 -7.65 -27.31
C ILE A 210 3.20 -7.45 -28.25
N THR A 211 2.68 -8.53 -28.81
CA THR A 211 1.52 -8.53 -29.72
C THR A 211 0.20 -8.79 -29.00
N GLY A 212 0.23 -9.30 -27.80
CA GLY A 212 -0.94 -9.58 -27.00
C GLY A 212 -0.57 -10.21 -25.66
N GLY A 213 -1.54 -10.31 -24.76
CA GLY A 213 -1.33 -10.93 -23.44
C GLY A 213 -2.66 -11.37 -22.82
N VAL A 214 -2.57 -12.36 -21.96
CA VAL A 214 -3.69 -12.83 -21.14
C VAL A 214 -3.21 -12.92 -19.70
N VAL A 215 -4.01 -12.41 -18.78
CA VAL A 215 -3.75 -12.50 -17.36
C VAL A 215 -4.86 -13.30 -16.68
N TYR A 216 -4.47 -14.09 -15.69
CA TYR A 216 -5.39 -14.95 -14.95
C TYR A 216 -5.23 -14.69 -13.46
N TRP A 217 -6.37 -14.64 -12.77
CA TRP A 217 -6.42 -14.72 -11.32
C TRP A 217 -7.42 -15.82 -10.94
N ASN A 218 -6.97 -17.06 -11.03
CA ASN A 218 -7.79 -18.22 -10.70
C ASN A 218 -7.65 -18.50 -9.21
N GLN A 219 -8.71 -18.29 -8.48
CA GLN A 219 -8.73 -18.42 -7.02
C GLN A 219 -9.95 -19.25 -6.61
N GLY A 220 -9.78 -20.07 -5.59
CA GLY A 220 -10.89 -20.71 -4.90
C GLY A 220 -11.73 -19.73 -4.09
N MET A 221 -12.69 -20.26 -3.34
CA MET A 221 -13.53 -19.47 -2.46
C MET A 221 -12.66 -18.65 -1.49
N LEU A 222 -12.99 -17.37 -1.33
CA LEU A 222 -12.35 -16.51 -0.33
C LEU A 222 -12.66 -16.99 1.07
N TRP A 223 -11.81 -16.60 2.02
CA TRP A 223 -12.10 -16.81 3.42
C TRP A 223 -13.39 -16.08 3.80
N TYR A 224 -14.14 -16.66 4.74
CA TYR A 224 -15.29 -16.04 5.35
C TYR A 224 -15.27 -16.31 6.86
N ARG A 225 -16.04 -15.53 7.60
CA ARG A 225 -16.22 -15.73 9.04
C ARG A 225 -17.69 -16.01 9.33
N GLU A 226 -17.95 -17.10 10.02
CA GLU A 226 -19.29 -17.35 10.55
C GLU A 226 -19.59 -16.34 11.65
N ARG A 227 -20.82 -15.80 11.60
CA ARG A 227 -21.29 -14.89 12.63
C ARG A 227 -21.37 -15.61 13.98
N GLN A 228 -20.77 -15.01 14.99
CA GLN A 228 -20.82 -15.53 16.35
C GLN A 228 -21.99 -14.93 17.15
N PRO A 229 -22.55 -15.67 18.13
CA PRO A 229 -23.52 -15.12 19.05
C PRO A 229 -22.99 -13.86 19.76
N GLY A 230 -23.83 -12.84 19.84
CA GLY A 230 -23.47 -11.57 20.47
C GLY A 230 -22.84 -10.52 19.55
N TRP A 231 -22.41 -10.88 18.36
CA TRP A 231 -21.94 -9.88 17.41
C TRP A 231 -23.10 -9.06 16.82
N SER A 232 -22.96 -7.75 16.84
CA SER A 232 -23.83 -6.86 16.08
C SER A 232 -23.64 -7.07 14.57
N ASP A 233 -24.58 -6.60 13.74
CA ASP A 233 -24.44 -6.65 12.28
C ASP A 233 -23.19 -5.93 11.83
N PHE A 234 -22.92 -4.75 12.38
CA PHE A 234 -21.74 -3.96 12.04
C PHE A 234 -20.44 -4.65 12.43
N GLU A 235 -20.36 -5.26 13.60
CA GLU A 235 -19.21 -6.04 14.04
C GLU A 235 -18.96 -7.22 13.09
N TYR A 236 -20.01 -7.97 12.75
CA TYR A 236 -19.93 -9.08 11.81
C TYR A 236 -19.41 -8.63 10.46
N MET A 237 -19.96 -7.55 9.90
CA MET A 237 -19.51 -7.01 8.63
C MET A 237 -18.02 -6.64 8.65
N ILE A 238 -17.52 -5.97 9.70
CA ILE A 238 -16.11 -5.61 9.80
C ILE A 238 -15.21 -6.84 9.96
N ARG A 239 -15.66 -7.86 10.72
CA ARG A 239 -14.88 -9.08 10.89
C ARG A 239 -14.78 -9.90 9.63
N ASP A 240 -15.81 -9.87 8.79
CA ASP A 240 -15.95 -10.57 7.50
C ASP A 240 -15.85 -9.61 6.29
N TRP A 241 -15.13 -8.52 6.44
CA TRP A 241 -15.16 -7.35 5.56
C TRP A 241 -14.96 -7.64 4.07
N VAL A 242 -14.20 -8.66 3.72
CA VAL A 242 -13.93 -9.01 2.32
C VAL A 242 -15.19 -9.39 1.54
N ASN A 243 -16.18 -9.97 2.23
CA ASN A 243 -17.45 -10.42 1.66
C ASN A 243 -18.52 -9.30 1.61
N TRP A 244 -18.20 -8.11 2.11
CA TRP A 244 -19.11 -6.98 2.11
C TRP A 244 -18.66 -5.90 1.13
N LYS A 245 -19.39 -5.78 0.03
CA LYS A 245 -19.05 -4.89 -1.09
C LYS A 245 -18.73 -3.44 -0.66
N TRP A 246 -19.47 -2.89 0.28
CA TRP A 246 -19.23 -1.52 0.75
C TRP A 246 -17.90 -1.35 1.51
N LEU A 247 -17.38 -2.44 2.10
CA LEU A 247 -16.09 -2.44 2.81
C LEU A 247 -14.91 -2.79 1.90
N SER A 248 -15.12 -3.74 0.96
CA SER A 248 -14.07 -4.29 0.11
C SER A 248 -13.97 -3.64 -1.27
N GLY A 249 -15.06 -3.08 -1.79
CA GLY A 249 -15.16 -2.62 -3.18
C GLY A 249 -15.46 -3.75 -4.17
N ASP A 250 -15.81 -4.96 -3.67
CA ASP A 250 -16.01 -6.16 -4.46
C ASP A 250 -14.71 -6.76 -5.02
N HIS A 251 -14.81 -7.93 -5.63
CA HIS A 251 -13.69 -8.77 -6.06
C HIS A 251 -12.70 -8.05 -6.99
N ILE A 252 -13.21 -7.33 -8.00
CA ILE A 252 -12.36 -6.62 -8.97
C ILE A 252 -11.49 -5.58 -8.26
N VAL A 253 -12.09 -4.74 -7.43
CA VAL A 253 -11.39 -3.66 -6.73
C VAL A 253 -10.45 -4.21 -5.66
N GLU A 254 -10.88 -5.24 -4.91
CA GLU A 254 -10.08 -5.77 -3.81
C GLU A 254 -8.87 -6.59 -4.30
N GLN A 255 -9.04 -7.42 -5.33
CA GLN A 255 -8.02 -8.39 -5.73
C GLN A 255 -7.24 -8.03 -7.00
N HIS A 256 -7.83 -7.28 -7.94
CA HIS A 256 -7.25 -7.06 -9.26
C HIS A 256 -6.62 -5.67 -9.45
N VAL A 257 -6.40 -4.95 -8.37
CA VAL A 257 -5.69 -3.65 -8.36
C VAL A 257 -4.18 -3.83 -8.32
#